data_103b49fa80c82bfb9fc51c410e8fc1ca
#
_entry.id   103b49fa80c82bfb9fc51c410e8fc1ca
#
_cell.length_a   1.000
_cell.length_b   1.000
_cell.length_c   1.000
_cell.angle_alpha   90.00
_cell.angle_beta   90.00
_cell.angle_gamma   90.00
#
_symmetry.space_group_name_H-M   'P 1'
#
loop_
_entity.id
_entity.type
_entity.pdbx_description
1 polymer ?
#
loop_
_entity_poly.entity_id
_entity_poly.type
_entity_poly.pdbx_seq_one_letter_code
_entity_poly.pdbx_strand_id
1 'polypeptide(L)'
;MVFGIGDLSGTSEPLIEKQLAEEQIKPVQITMETFFENSSPILGNPNAEITLVEFGDYLCHFCNVYFLNTEHKIYGNYVMSGKVNVNFKDYTIIGPDSLVAAHAAHCAGEQGKFWEYHNTLYNNWDGEETGWAGQENIVRFAQENDLNMNQFIDCNNELKYQNLITNSNSDAQSLGLTGTPAFFVISTNSQQVQTISGAQPYEVFERIFNSMLDT
;
A
#
# COMPACT_ATOMS: atom_id res chain seq x y z
N MET A 1 78.60 16.58 12.46
CA MET A 1 77.53 16.85 11.45
C MET A 1 76.55 15.71 11.51
N VAL A 2 75.37 15.93 12.13
CA VAL A 2 74.32 14.90 12.20
C VAL A 2 73.17 15.41 11.35
N PHE A 3 72.89 14.68 10.27
CA PHE A 3 71.74 14.98 9.42
C PHE A 3 70.48 14.37 10.02
N GLY A 4 69.50 15.22 10.37
CA GLY A 4 68.17 14.80 10.79
C GLY A 4 67.37 14.31 9.63
N ILE A 5 66.74 13.14 9.79
CA ILE A 5 65.81 12.54 8.84
C ILE A 5 64.42 13.06 9.25
N GLY A 6 63.79 13.86 8.40
CA GLY A 6 62.41 14.31 8.59
C GLY A 6 61.41 13.19 8.34
N ASP A 7 60.54 13.02 9.30
CA ASP A 7 59.41 12.10 9.25
C ASP A 7 58.33 12.66 8.30
N LEU A 8 58.02 11.91 7.24
CA LEU A 8 56.93 12.18 6.28
C LEU A 8 55.89 11.10 6.38
N SER A 9 55.17 11.07 7.53
CA SER A 9 53.94 10.25 7.66
C SER A 9 52.70 11.12 7.62
N GLY A 10 52.45 11.70 6.45
CA GLY A 10 51.15 12.31 6.13
C GLY A 10 50.29 11.28 5.40
N THR A 11 49.55 10.46 6.13
CA THR A 11 48.47 9.64 5.58
C THR A 11 47.30 10.53 5.25
N SER A 12 47.20 10.97 4.00
CA SER A 12 45.96 11.56 3.48
C SER A 12 44.94 10.46 3.31
N GLU A 13 43.94 10.39 4.20
CA GLU A 13 42.75 9.59 3.98
C GLU A 13 42.09 9.99 2.65
N PRO A 14 41.70 9.03 1.81
CA PRO A 14 41.11 9.35 0.51
C PRO A 14 39.77 10.07 0.72
N LEU A 15 39.64 11.25 0.08
CA LEU A 15 38.46 12.11 0.09
C LEU A 15 37.14 11.37 -0.25
N ILE A 16 37.25 10.24 -0.92
CA ILE A 16 36.13 9.36 -1.30
C ILE A 16 35.50 8.67 -0.08
N GLU A 17 36.28 8.26 0.92
CA GLU A 17 35.73 7.65 2.15
C GLU A 17 34.95 8.65 3.00
N LYS A 18 35.36 9.92 2.98
CA LYS A 18 34.65 10.99 3.70
C LYS A 18 33.33 11.39 3.06
N GLN A 19 33.23 11.27 1.71
CA GLN A 19 31.97 11.54 0.99
C GLN A 19 30.94 10.41 1.13
N LEU A 20 31.38 9.15 1.28
CA LEU A 20 30.49 7.99 1.50
C LEU A 20 29.96 7.92 2.94
N ALA A 21 30.66 8.53 3.92
CA ALA A 21 30.23 8.57 5.31
C ALA A 21 29.20 9.68 5.61
N GLU A 22 29.02 10.64 4.72
CA GLU A 22 28.09 11.76 4.86
C GLU A 22 26.74 11.58 4.12
N GLU A 23 26.52 10.46 3.44
CA GLU A 23 25.18 10.06 3.04
C GLU A 23 24.45 9.55 4.27
N GLN A 24 24.16 10.49 5.17
CA GLN A 24 23.36 10.25 6.37
C GLN A 24 22.02 9.72 5.88
N ILE A 25 21.69 8.49 6.26
CA ILE A 25 20.34 7.94 6.22
C ILE A 25 19.47 8.97 6.93
N LYS A 26 18.82 9.86 6.17
CA LYS A 26 17.83 10.76 6.75
C LYS A 26 16.78 9.86 7.36
N PRO A 27 16.43 10.02 8.64
CA PRO A 27 15.34 9.27 9.22
C PRO A 27 14.11 9.50 8.33
N VAL A 28 13.49 8.42 7.89
CA VAL A 28 12.24 8.51 7.11
C VAL A 28 11.24 9.20 8.01
N GLN A 29 10.85 10.43 7.63
CA GLN A 29 9.84 11.17 8.39
C GLN A 29 8.48 10.65 7.94
N ILE A 30 7.76 10.02 8.85
CA ILE A 30 6.36 9.66 8.64
C ILE A 30 5.55 10.96 8.62
N THR A 31 4.97 11.27 7.49
CA THR A 31 4.08 12.41 7.29
C THR A 31 2.69 11.92 6.89
N MET A 32 1.71 12.80 6.82
CA MET A 32 0.38 12.43 6.32
C MET A 32 0.43 11.92 4.87
N GLU A 33 1.38 12.40 4.06
CA GLU A 33 1.62 11.94 2.69
C GLU A 33 1.90 10.43 2.64
N THR A 34 2.63 9.88 3.63
CA THR A 34 2.90 8.44 3.76
C THR A 34 1.62 7.59 3.76
N PHE A 35 0.50 8.14 4.23
CA PHE A 35 -0.78 7.45 4.27
C PHE A 35 -1.63 7.65 3.02
N PHE A 36 -1.51 8.79 2.35
CA PHE A 36 -2.44 9.18 1.28
C PHE A 36 -1.85 9.09 -0.13
N GLU A 37 -0.54 9.30 -0.29
CA GLU A 37 0.12 9.12 -1.58
C GLU A 37 0.33 7.64 -1.91
N ASN A 38 0.60 7.35 -3.18
CA ASN A 38 0.85 5.99 -3.66
C ASN A 38 -0.25 4.99 -3.26
N SER A 39 -1.50 5.41 -3.38
CA SER A 39 -2.69 4.65 -3.00
C SER A 39 -3.66 4.47 -4.18
N SER A 40 -4.69 3.67 -3.95
CA SER A 40 -5.85 3.54 -4.83
C SER A 40 -6.62 4.86 -4.97
N PRO A 41 -7.53 4.97 -5.94
CA PRO A 41 -8.62 5.95 -5.86
C PRO A 41 -9.43 5.76 -4.58
N ILE A 42 -9.89 6.89 -4.00
CA ILE A 42 -10.71 6.86 -2.78
C ILE A 42 -12.04 6.14 -3.03
N LEU A 43 -12.40 5.23 -2.14
CA LEU A 43 -13.74 4.64 -2.07
C LEU A 43 -14.61 5.45 -1.13
N GLY A 44 -15.74 5.95 -1.61
CA GLY A 44 -16.70 6.72 -0.83
C GLY A 44 -16.56 8.24 -0.96
N ASN A 45 -16.98 8.97 0.06
CA ASN A 45 -16.95 10.43 0.06
C ASN A 45 -15.53 10.94 0.32
N PRO A 46 -14.88 11.66 -0.62
CA PRO A 46 -13.52 12.19 -0.40
C PRO A 46 -13.42 13.19 0.75
N ASN A 47 -14.56 13.75 1.21
CA ASN A 47 -14.63 14.68 2.33
C ASN A 47 -15.14 13.99 3.62
N ALA A 48 -15.06 12.66 3.72
CA ALA A 48 -15.43 11.95 4.95
C ALA A 48 -14.55 12.38 6.13
N GLU A 49 -15.12 12.36 7.33
CA GLU A 49 -14.40 12.73 8.57
C GLU A 49 -13.29 11.75 8.93
N ILE A 50 -13.41 10.51 8.45
CA ILE A 50 -12.45 9.44 8.70
C ILE A 50 -12.00 8.85 7.37
N THR A 51 -10.69 8.64 7.24
CA THR A 51 -10.11 7.79 6.21
C THR A 51 -9.58 6.50 6.84
N LEU A 52 -10.03 5.37 6.32
CA LEU A 52 -9.45 4.06 6.58
C LEU A 52 -8.41 3.79 5.50
N VAL A 53 -7.13 3.71 5.87
CA VAL A 53 -6.05 3.31 4.98
C VAL A 53 -5.73 1.85 5.25
N GLU A 54 -5.87 0.99 4.25
CA GLU A 54 -5.50 -0.42 4.31
C GLU A 54 -4.19 -0.64 3.55
N PHE A 55 -3.20 -1.23 4.20
CA PHE A 55 -2.05 -1.83 3.52
C PHE A 55 -2.33 -3.32 3.33
N GLY A 56 -2.46 -3.72 2.08
CA GLY A 56 -2.88 -5.06 1.72
C GLY A 56 -2.04 -5.70 0.62
N ASP A 57 -2.18 -7.01 0.51
CA ASP A 57 -1.64 -7.84 -0.56
C ASP A 57 -2.75 -8.75 -1.08
N TYR A 58 -2.99 -8.75 -2.38
CA TYR A 58 -4.06 -9.55 -2.96
C TYR A 58 -3.85 -11.06 -2.79
N LEU A 59 -2.60 -11.52 -2.61
CA LEU A 59 -2.33 -12.92 -2.36
C LEU A 59 -2.48 -13.31 -0.89
N CYS A 60 -2.49 -12.35 0.04
CA CYS A 60 -2.50 -12.60 1.46
C CYS A 60 -3.80 -13.24 1.95
N HIS A 61 -3.69 -14.38 2.61
CA HIS A 61 -4.82 -15.08 3.22
C HIS A 61 -5.63 -14.19 4.17
N PHE A 62 -4.97 -13.47 5.07
CA PHE A 62 -5.66 -12.65 6.05
C PHE A 62 -6.30 -11.39 5.43
N CYS A 63 -5.79 -10.85 4.33
CA CYS A 63 -6.47 -9.80 3.58
C CYS A 63 -7.78 -10.32 2.97
N ASN A 64 -7.77 -11.53 2.40
CA ASN A 64 -8.99 -12.17 1.93
C ASN A 64 -9.99 -12.44 3.08
N VAL A 65 -9.52 -12.88 4.25
CA VAL A 65 -10.36 -13.05 5.45
C VAL A 65 -11.02 -11.74 5.86
N TYR A 66 -10.27 -10.61 5.85
CA TYR A 66 -10.82 -9.29 6.13
C TYR A 66 -11.86 -8.89 5.09
N PHE A 67 -11.56 -9.01 3.80
CA PHE A 67 -12.47 -8.72 2.71
C PHE A 67 -13.82 -9.43 2.88
N LEU A 68 -13.79 -10.77 3.10
CA LEU A 68 -15.00 -11.58 3.20
C LEU A 68 -15.84 -11.31 4.46
N ASN A 69 -15.22 -10.97 5.59
CA ASN A 69 -15.92 -10.94 6.87
C ASN A 69 -16.19 -9.53 7.42
N THR A 70 -15.37 -8.54 7.02
CA THR A 70 -15.35 -7.22 7.65
C THR A 70 -15.61 -6.08 6.67
N GLU A 71 -14.94 -6.05 5.52
CA GLU A 71 -14.96 -4.93 4.60
C GLU A 71 -16.37 -4.56 4.12
N HIS A 72 -17.20 -5.55 3.75
CA HIS A 72 -18.57 -5.31 3.30
C HIS A 72 -19.45 -4.62 4.35
N LYS A 73 -19.20 -4.90 5.65
CA LYS A 73 -19.93 -4.25 6.75
C LYS A 73 -19.47 -2.80 6.92
N ILE A 74 -18.16 -2.55 6.79
CA ILE A 74 -17.60 -1.19 6.81
C ILE A 74 -18.18 -0.39 5.65
N TYR A 75 -18.17 -0.96 4.44
CA TYR A 75 -18.76 -0.31 3.28
C TYR A 75 -20.22 0.06 3.51
N GLY A 76 -21.07 -0.90 3.92
CA GLY A 76 -22.50 -0.69 4.09
C GLY A 76 -22.85 0.31 5.21
N ASN A 77 -22.14 0.27 6.33
CA ASN A 77 -22.49 1.04 7.51
C ASN A 77 -21.83 2.43 7.58
N TYR A 78 -20.63 2.58 6.99
CA TYR A 78 -19.84 3.80 7.15
C TYR A 78 -19.50 4.48 5.83
N VAL A 79 -19.12 3.71 4.80
CA VAL A 79 -18.74 4.32 3.50
C VAL A 79 -19.97 4.86 2.78
N MET A 80 -21.04 4.07 2.70
CA MET A 80 -22.30 4.47 2.08
C MET A 80 -22.96 5.66 2.79
N SER A 81 -22.75 5.82 4.10
CA SER A 81 -23.24 6.97 4.87
C SER A 81 -22.33 8.21 4.74
N GLY A 82 -21.20 8.12 4.05
CA GLY A 82 -20.25 9.21 3.85
C GLY A 82 -19.39 9.56 5.08
N LYS A 83 -19.45 8.77 6.15
CA LYS A 83 -18.69 8.99 7.39
C LYS A 83 -17.24 8.57 7.30
N VAL A 84 -16.98 7.50 6.54
CA VAL A 84 -15.65 6.93 6.31
C VAL A 84 -15.42 6.84 4.82
N ASN A 85 -14.22 7.12 4.38
CA ASN A 85 -13.73 6.70 3.08
C ASN A 85 -12.57 5.73 3.23
N VAL A 86 -12.23 5.02 2.15
CA VAL A 86 -11.19 4.00 2.16
C VAL A 86 -10.15 4.27 1.08
N ASN A 87 -8.88 4.14 1.45
CA ASN A 87 -7.74 4.05 0.54
C ASN A 87 -7.09 2.68 0.71
N PHE A 88 -6.79 2.02 -0.40
CA PHE A 88 -5.96 0.81 -0.42
C PHE A 88 -4.53 1.18 -0.84
N LYS A 89 -3.56 0.64 -0.12
CA LYS A 89 -2.13 0.77 -0.41
C LYS A 89 -1.52 -0.62 -0.55
N ASP A 90 -0.81 -0.82 -1.65
CA ASP A 90 -0.18 -2.10 -1.91
C ASP A 90 1.00 -2.32 -0.95
N TYR A 91 1.04 -3.50 -0.34
CA TYR A 91 2.22 -4.02 0.35
C TYR A 91 2.47 -5.46 -0.12
N THR A 92 3.11 -5.58 -1.27
CA THR A 92 3.29 -6.80 -2.05
C THR A 92 4.45 -7.64 -1.50
N ILE A 93 4.17 -8.50 -0.52
CA ILE A 93 5.18 -9.26 0.24
C ILE A 93 5.01 -10.78 0.20
N ILE A 94 3.89 -11.29 -0.35
CA ILE A 94 3.60 -12.74 -0.32
C ILE A 94 4.34 -13.46 -1.45
N GLY A 95 4.25 -12.96 -2.69
CA GLY A 95 4.86 -13.63 -3.82
C GLY A 95 4.94 -12.77 -5.08
N PRO A 96 5.51 -13.30 -6.16
CA PRO A 96 5.68 -12.53 -7.40
C PRO A 96 4.35 -12.08 -8.02
N ASP A 97 3.30 -12.90 -7.90
CA ASP A 97 1.97 -12.57 -8.42
C ASP A 97 1.28 -11.44 -7.62
N SER A 98 1.77 -11.11 -6.40
CA SER A 98 1.30 -9.93 -5.64
C SER A 98 1.45 -8.65 -6.45
N LEU A 99 2.63 -8.47 -7.07
CA LEU A 99 2.90 -7.32 -7.94
C LEU A 99 2.02 -7.34 -9.19
N VAL A 100 1.79 -8.52 -9.77
CA VAL A 100 0.93 -8.69 -10.96
C VAL A 100 -0.50 -8.27 -10.66
N ALA A 101 -1.06 -8.74 -9.54
CA ALA A 101 -2.41 -8.41 -9.10
C ALA A 101 -2.57 -6.92 -8.77
N ALA A 102 -1.63 -6.35 -8.00
CA ALA A 102 -1.61 -4.94 -7.65
C ALA A 102 -1.57 -4.05 -8.90
N HIS A 103 -0.68 -4.36 -9.83
CA HIS A 103 -0.55 -3.62 -11.08
C HIS A 103 -1.83 -3.67 -11.92
N ALA A 104 -2.45 -4.85 -12.02
CA ALA A 104 -3.71 -5.03 -12.74
C ALA A 104 -4.85 -4.21 -12.13
N ALA A 105 -4.94 -4.14 -10.79
CA ALA A 105 -5.95 -3.32 -10.11
C ALA A 105 -5.79 -1.82 -10.43
N HIS A 106 -4.56 -1.30 -10.45
CA HIS A 106 -4.30 0.08 -10.84
C HIS A 106 -4.59 0.33 -12.33
N CYS A 107 -4.29 -0.61 -13.22
CA CYS A 107 -4.65 -0.52 -14.63
C CYS A 107 -6.18 -0.50 -14.84
N ALA A 108 -6.93 -1.25 -14.05
CA ALA A 108 -8.39 -1.14 -14.01
C ALA A 108 -8.85 0.23 -13.49
N GLY A 109 -8.09 0.79 -12.53
CA GLY A 109 -8.33 2.11 -11.96
C GLY A 109 -8.28 3.25 -12.98
N GLU A 110 -7.45 3.17 -14.04
CA GLU A 110 -7.44 4.14 -15.15
C GLU A 110 -8.79 4.24 -15.88
N GLN A 111 -9.56 3.18 -15.79
CA GLN A 111 -10.89 3.09 -16.40
C GLN A 111 -12.02 3.29 -15.37
N GLY A 112 -11.68 3.78 -14.16
CA GLY A 112 -12.61 4.01 -13.08
C GLY A 112 -13.13 2.73 -12.42
N LYS A 113 -12.42 1.62 -12.56
CA LYS A 113 -12.83 0.27 -12.15
C LYS A 113 -11.91 -0.37 -11.12
N PHE A 114 -11.16 0.44 -10.36
CA PHE A 114 -10.23 -0.08 -9.34
C PHE A 114 -10.96 -0.98 -8.33
N TRP A 115 -12.04 -0.49 -7.73
CA TRP A 115 -12.73 -1.20 -6.64
C TRP A 115 -13.54 -2.40 -7.12
N GLU A 116 -14.10 -2.36 -8.32
CA GLU A 116 -14.73 -3.52 -8.94
C GLU A 116 -13.70 -4.61 -9.21
N TYR A 117 -12.52 -4.23 -9.72
CA TYR A 117 -11.44 -5.16 -9.99
C TYR A 117 -10.81 -5.70 -8.69
N HIS A 118 -10.62 -4.86 -7.68
CA HIS A 118 -10.24 -5.23 -6.32
C HIS A 118 -11.16 -6.33 -5.76
N ASN A 119 -12.47 -6.12 -5.84
CA ASN A 119 -13.46 -7.11 -5.42
C ASN A 119 -13.34 -8.41 -6.24
N THR A 120 -13.09 -8.31 -7.53
CA THR A 120 -12.90 -9.49 -8.40
C THR A 120 -11.67 -10.28 -7.98
N LEU A 121 -10.56 -9.63 -7.68
CA LEU A 121 -9.35 -10.31 -7.20
C LEU A 121 -9.63 -11.10 -5.90
N TYR A 122 -10.17 -10.47 -4.87
CA TYR A 122 -10.44 -11.15 -3.60
C TYR A 122 -11.53 -12.22 -3.71
N ASN A 123 -12.54 -12.04 -4.55
CA ASN A 123 -13.56 -13.07 -4.78
C ASN A 123 -13.03 -14.31 -5.53
N ASN A 124 -11.92 -14.16 -6.27
CA ASN A 124 -11.26 -15.26 -6.97
C ASN A 124 -10.01 -15.77 -6.23
N TRP A 125 -9.78 -15.34 -4.99
CA TRP A 125 -8.65 -15.78 -4.19
C TRP A 125 -8.67 -17.32 -3.99
N ASP A 126 -7.58 -17.98 -4.34
CA ASP A 126 -7.47 -19.45 -4.32
C ASP A 126 -6.17 -19.92 -3.65
N GLY A 127 -5.73 -19.22 -2.63
CA GLY A 127 -4.53 -19.56 -1.85
C GLY A 127 -3.30 -18.74 -2.22
N GLU A 128 -2.39 -18.64 -1.24
CA GLU A 128 -1.11 -17.97 -1.44
C GLU A 128 -0.25 -18.79 -2.42
N GLU A 129 0.43 -18.08 -3.34
CA GLU A 129 1.39 -18.65 -4.30
C GLU A 129 0.87 -19.82 -5.17
N THR A 130 -0.43 -19.92 -5.39
CA THR A 130 -1.03 -20.97 -6.25
C THR A 130 -1.06 -20.62 -7.74
N GLY A 131 -0.67 -19.38 -8.08
CA GLY A 131 -0.71 -18.85 -9.46
C GLY A 131 -2.08 -18.34 -9.92
N TRP A 132 -3.08 -18.30 -9.04
CA TRP A 132 -4.44 -17.83 -9.36
C TRP A 132 -4.47 -16.37 -9.83
N ALA A 133 -3.51 -15.52 -9.38
CA ALA A 133 -3.39 -14.12 -9.78
C ALA A 133 -2.36 -13.90 -10.91
N GLY A 134 -1.97 -14.97 -11.59
CA GLY A 134 -1.04 -14.87 -12.72
C GLY A 134 -1.63 -14.20 -13.96
N GLN A 135 -0.77 -13.89 -14.93
CA GLN A 135 -1.07 -13.07 -16.10
C GLN A 135 -2.34 -13.48 -16.87
N GLU A 136 -2.59 -14.78 -17.03
CA GLU A 136 -3.77 -15.28 -17.74
C GLU A 136 -5.07 -14.92 -17.01
N ASN A 137 -5.08 -15.10 -15.68
CA ASN A 137 -6.26 -14.83 -14.87
C ASN A 137 -6.55 -13.35 -14.74
N ILE A 138 -5.54 -12.48 -14.58
CA ILE A 138 -5.77 -11.03 -14.51
C ILE A 138 -6.40 -10.49 -15.80
N VAL A 139 -6.04 -11.06 -16.97
CA VAL A 139 -6.66 -10.70 -18.26
C VAL A 139 -8.13 -11.17 -18.30
N ARG A 140 -8.42 -12.38 -17.82
CA ARG A 140 -9.80 -12.88 -17.69
C ARG A 140 -10.63 -12.00 -16.76
N PHE A 141 -10.09 -11.62 -15.60
CA PHE A 141 -10.76 -10.72 -14.65
C PHE A 141 -11.03 -9.34 -15.26
N ALA A 142 -10.12 -8.83 -16.09
CA ALA A 142 -10.35 -7.58 -16.82
C ALA A 142 -11.53 -7.67 -17.78
N GLN A 143 -11.68 -8.79 -18.47
CA GLN A 143 -12.85 -9.05 -19.34
C GLN A 143 -14.15 -9.15 -18.53
N GLU A 144 -14.13 -9.82 -17.40
CA GLU A 144 -15.29 -9.96 -16.49
C GLU A 144 -15.75 -8.61 -15.91
N ASN A 145 -14.85 -7.63 -15.82
CA ASN A 145 -15.14 -6.25 -15.40
C ASN A 145 -15.45 -5.30 -16.56
N ASP A 146 -15.67 -5.80 -17.77
CA ASP A 146 -15.97 -4.99 -18.96
C ASP A 146 -14.94 -3.89 -19.25
N LEU A 147 -13.65 -4.17 -19.01
CA LEU A 147 -12.57 -3.22 -19.28
C LEU A 147 -12.27 -3.12 -20.79
N ASN A 148 -11.81 -1.96 -21.22
CA ASN A 148 -11.15 -1.83 -22.51
C ASN A 148 -9.85 -2.63 -22.52
N MET A 149 -9.87 -3.79 -23.17
CA MET A 149 -8.76 -4.73 -23.13
C MET A 149 -7.47 -4.20 -23.75
N ASN A 150 -7.53 -3.36 -24.78
CA ASN A 150 -6.33 -2.77 -25.36
C ASN A 150 -5.65 -1.86 -24.35
N GLN A 151 -6.40 -0.95 -23.74
CA GLN A 151 -5.88 -0.05 -22.70
C GLN A 151 -5.33 -0.81 -21.49
N PHE A 152 -6.04 -1.85 -21.04
CA PHE A 152 -5.61 -2.68 -19.91
C PHE A 152 -4.30 -3.42 -20.21
N ILE A 153 -4.21 -4.05 -21.38
CA ILE A 153 -3.01 -4.80 -21.81
C ILE A 153 -1.81 -3.86 -21.98
N ASP A 154 -2.00 -2.70 -22.61
CA ASP A 154 -0.94 -1.71 -22.79
C ASP A 154 -0.42 -1.22 -21.43
N CYS A 155 -1.29 -0.86 -20.50
CA CYS A 155 -0.95 -0.45 -19.15
C CYS A 155 -0.12 -1.52 -18.40
N ASN A 156 -0.54 -2.79 -18.49
CA ASN A 156 0.17 -3.90 -17.85
C ASN A 156 1.54 -4.16 -18.48
N ASN A 157 1.64 -4.13 -19.82
CA ASN A 157 2.90 -4.36 -20.52
C ASN A 157 3.93 -3.24 -20.27
N GLU A 158 3.47 -2.00 -20.12
CA GLU A 158 4.31 -0.85 -19.82
C GLU A 158 4.73 -0.76 -18.35
N LEU A 159 4.21 -1.63 -17.48
CA LEU A 159 4.42 -1.60 -16.02
C LEU A 159 4.16 -0.20 -15.43
N LYS A 160 3.12 0.46 -15.90
CA LYS A 160 2.84 1.88 -15.66
C LYS A 160 2.77 2.25 -14.17
N TYR A 161 2.29 1.33 -13.32
CA TYR A 161 2.14 1.54 -11.89
C TYR A 161 3.27 0.96 -11.03
N GLN A 162 4.36 0.48 -11.65
CA GLN A 162 5.50 -0.10 -10.93
C GLN A 162 6.04 0.84 -9.84
N ASN A 163 6.22 2.12 -10.16
CA ASN A 163 6.75 3.10 -9.21
C ASN A 163 5.76 3.39 -8.06
N LEU A 164 4.46 3.47 -8.35
CA LEU A 164 3.44 3.67 -7.32
C LEU A 164 3.47 2.52 -6.31
N ILE A 165 3.47 1.27 -6.78
CA ILE A 165 3.49 0.07 -5.92
C ILE A 165 4.80 0.00 -5.14
N THR A 166 5.95 0.30 -5.77
CA THR A 166 7.24 0.32 -5.09
C THR A 166 7.28 1.37 -3.99
N ASN A 167 6.75 2.56 -4.24
CA ASN A 167 6.66 3.62 -3.24
C ASN A 167 5.70 3.24 -2.11
N SER A 168 4.56 2.63 -2.42
CA SER A 168 3.63 2.12 -1.40
C SER A 168 4.28 1.05 -0.50
N ASN A 169 5.07 0.13 -1.07
CA ASN A 169 5.88 -0.81 -0.30
C ASN A 169 6.89 -0.10 0.61
N SER A 170 7.52 0.96 0.12
CA SER A 170 8.46 1.77 0.91
C SER A 170 7.76 2.52 2.05
N ASP A 171 6.55 3.03 1.81
CA ASP A 171 5.70 3.63 2.84
C ASP A 171 5.38 2.61 3.96
N ALA A 172 4.96 1.40 3.58
CA ALA A 172 4.68 0.31 4.53
C ALA A 172 5.90 -0.03 5.40
N GLN A 173 7.07 -0.14 4.77
CA GLN A 173 8.33 -0.40 5.48
C GLN A 173 8.71 0.74 6.42
N SER A 174 8.52 1.99 6.00
CA SER A 174 8.80 3.18 6.83
C SER A 174 7.91 3.26 8.07
N LEU A 175 6.68 2.76 7.95
CA LEU A 175 5.71 2.62 9.05
C LEU A 175 6.02 1.42 9.96
N GLY A 176 7.04 0.61 9.63
CA GLY A 176 7.42 -0.58 10.40
C GLY A 176 6.45 -1.74 10.25
N LEU A 177 5.67 -1.79 9.17
CA LEU A 177 4.74 -2.88 8.93
C LEU A 177 5.51 -4.18 8.63
N THR A 178 5.09 -5.28 9.26
CA THR A 178 5.72 -6.61 9.12
C THR A 178 4.79 -7.64 8.47
N GLY A 179 3.59 -7.24 8.06
CA GLY A 179 2.60 -8.12 7.44
C GLY A 179 1.34 -7.37 7.04
N THR A 180 0.46 -8.08 6.37
CA THR A 180 -0.83 -7.62 5.86
C THR A 180 -1.99 -8.48 6.39
N PRO A 181 -3.22 -7.92 6.50
CA PRO A 181 -3.52 -6.51 6.34
C PRO A 181 -3.06 -5.68 7.54
N ALA A 182 -2.74 -4.41 7.31
CA ALA A 182 -2.51 -3.44 8.37
C ALA A 182 -3.32 -2.17 8.06
N PHE A 183 -3.91 -1.57 9.09
CA PHE A 183 -4.82 -0.45 8.87
C PHE A 183 -4.43 0.75 9.72
N PHE A 184 -4.69 1.93 9.14
CA PHE A 184 -4.63 3.20 9.83
C PHE A 184 -5.98 3.90 9.71
N VAL A 185 -6.58 4.21 10.84
CA VAL A 185 -7.82 4.99 10.92
C VAL A 185 -7.42 6.42 11.23
N ILE A 186 -7.69 7.34 10.31
CA ILE A 186 -7.21 8.72 10.35
C ILE A 186 -8.40 9.66 10.40
N SER A 187 -8.49 10.48 11.46
CA SER A 187 -9.43 11.61 11.50
C SER A 187 -8.87 12.77 10.66
N THR A 188 -9.62 13.19 9.65
CA THR A 188 -9.24 14.31 8.78
C THR A 188 -9.26 15.65 9.51
N ASN A 189 -10.11 15.79 10.55
CA ASN A 189 -10.26 17.02 11.33
C ASN A 189 -9.20 17.19 12.41
N SER A 190 -8.93 16.12 13.20
CA SER A 190 -8.01 16.16 14.35
C SER A 190 -6.62 15.63 14.05
N GLN A 191 -6.41 15.03 12.87
CA GLN A 191 -5.16 14.34 12.49
C GLN A 191 -4.78 13.20 13.47
N GLN A 192 -5.73 12.70 14.24
CA GLN A 192 -5.52 11.51 15.06
C GLN A 192 -5.38 10.28 14.18
N VAL A 193 -4.44 9.42 14.51
CA VAL A 193 -4.19 8.16 13.83
C VAL A 193 -4.31 7.02 14.82
N GLN A 194 -5.13 6.02 14.53
CA GLN A 194 -5.19 4.76 15.25
C GLN A 194 -4.82 3.61 14.32
N THR A 195 -4.09 2.63 14.83
CA THR A 195 -3.62 1.48 14.06
C THR A 195 -4.37 0.22 14.41
N ILE A 196 -4.65 -0.60 13.39
CA ILE A 196 -5.23 -1.94 13.56
C ILE A 196 -4.33 -2.91 12.79
N SER A 197 -3.90 -3.99 13.46
CA SER A 197 -3.04 -5.01 12.85
C SER A 197 -3.84 -6.30 12.59
N GLY A 198 -3.71 -6.82 11.37
CA GLY A 198 -4.34 -8.06 10.95
C GLY A 198 -5.85 -7.98 10.69
N ALA A 199 -6.43 -9.08 10.25
CA ALA A 199 -7.85 -9.20 9.92
C ALA A 199 -8.72 -9.22 11.19
N GLN A 200 -8.87 -8.07 11.82
CA GLN A 200 -9.70 -7.93 13.01
C GLN A 200 -11.20 -8.02 12.67
N PRO A 201 -12.04 -8.47 13.62
CA PRO A 201 -13.49 -8.44 13.46
C PRO A 201 -14.03 -7.01 13.27
N TYR A 202 -15.18 -6.90 12.58
CA TYR A 202 -15.85 -5.63 12.29
C TYR A 202 -16.04 -4.74 13.53
N GLU A 203 -16.35 -5.31 14.67
CA GLU A 203 -16.64 -4.60 15.93
C GLU A 203 -15.40 -3.82 16.45
N VAL A 204 -14.19 -4.19 16.05
CA VAL A 204 -12.97 -3.45 16.35
C VAL A 204 -12.94 -2.14 15.58
N PHE A 205 -13.22 -2.19 14.28
CA PHE A 205 -13.32 -1.01 13.41
C PHE A 205 -14.47 -0.09 13.83
N GLU A 206 -15.66 -0.65 14.05
CA GLU A 206 -16.83 0.09 14.47
C GLU A 206 -16.57 0.90 15.74
N ARG A 207 -15.97 0.30 16.76
CA ARG A 207 -15.62 0.99 18.01
C ARG A 207 -14.67 2.16 17.77
N ILE A 208 -13.65 1.98 16.93
CA ILE A 208 -12.68 3.02 16.61
C ILE A 208 -13.34 4.14 15.82
N PHE A 209 -14.12 3.83 14.77
CA PHE A 209 -14.82 4.82 13.99
C PHE A 209 -15.76 5.66 14.87
N ASN A 210 -16.59 5.01 15.69
CA ASN A 210 -17.52 5.71 16.57
C ASN A 210 -16.77 6.61 17.56
N SER A 211 -15.68 6.13 18.17
CA SER A 211 -14.87 6.94 19.09
C SER A 211 -14.26 8.18 18.46
N MET A 212 -13.96 8.14 17.14
CA MET A 212 -13.35 9.25 16.41
C MET A 212 -14.37 10.19 15.77
N LEU A 213 -15.60 9.72 15.52
CA LEU A 213 -16.71 10.53 15.01
C LEU A 213 -17.40 11.33 16.11
N ASP A 214 -17.33 10.91 17.38
CA ASP A 214 -17.95 11.56 18.53
C ASP A 214 -17.06 12.69 19.12
N THR A 215 -15.88 12.97 18.53
CA THR A 215 -14.92 13.99 18.97
C THR A 215 -14.96 15.24 18.10
#